data_6a9d6f52bb3656954f31c80200dd3cbe
#
_entry.id   6a9d6f52bb3656954f31c80200dd3cbe
#
_cell.length_a   1.000
_cell.length_b   1.000
_cell.length_c   1.000
_cell.angle_alpha   90.00
_cell.angle_beta   90.00
_cell.angle_gamma   90.00
#
_symmetry.space_group_name_H-M   'P 1'
#
loop_
_entity.id
_entity.type
_entity.pdbx_description
1 polymer ?
#
loop_
_entity_poly.entity_id
_entity_poly.type
_entity_poly.pdbx_seq_one_letter_code
_entity_poly.pdbx_strand_id
1 'polypeptide(L)'
;MRDNSHLLRSLFLSILVAVGVVISPILRVEGMCPMAHLINIVCAVFLGPWYALLCATLIGIIRMTIMGIPPLALTGAVFGAFLSGYLYRLSKGKLIAAFAGEVIGTGIIGAIISYPVMTLLWGYEGLTWMFYVPSFIMGTLIGGSIAYLFLKKLAASGMLQRIQGELNTQRFASDATSPASNAAAVAALGIICFMAARVLSGVVSPGAAFWPYVTYGILAVFLVAALISYFKNSAKGTANDK
;
A
#
# COMPACT_ATOMS: atom_id res chain seq x y z
N MET A 1 25.30 -10.90 -25.39
CA MET A 1 23.95 -10.32 -25.27
C MET A 1 24.04 -9.05 -24.46
N ARG A 2 23.60 -7.92 -24.99
CA ARG A 2 23.53 -6.66 -24.21
C ARG A 2 22.53 -6.87 -23.05
N ASP A 3 22.94 -6.56 -21.84
CA ASP A 3 22.03 -6.60 -20.69
C ASP A 3 21.03 -5.44 -20.78
N ASN A 4 19.86 -5.71 -21.31
CA ASN A 4 18.77 -4.74 -21.49
C ASN A 4 17.96 -4.53 -20.18
N SER A 5 18.40 -5.10 -19.05
CA SER A 5 17.64 -5.06 -17.79
C SER A 5 17.47 -3.63 -17.27
N HIS A 6 18.47 -2.77 -17.46
CA HIS A 6 18.38 -1.35 -17.07
C HIS A 6 17.32 -0.61 -17.89
N LEU A 7 17.25 -0.88 -19.20
CA LEU A 7 16.23 -0.29 -20.07
C LEU A 7 14.82 -0.76 -19.66
N LEU A 8 14.66 -2.05 -19.40
CA LEU A 8 13.39 -2.62 -18.95
C LEU A 8 12.94 -2.06 -17.61
N ARG A 9 13.86 -1.88 -16.64
CA ARG A 9 13.56 -1.23 -15.34
C ARG A 9 13.12 0.21 -15.53
N SER A 10 13.80 0.97 -16.38
CA SER A 10 13.45 2.37 -16.67
C SER A 10 12.10 2.48 -17.36
N LEU A 11 11.80 1.60 -18.32
CA LEU A 11 10.51 1.54 -18.98
C LEU A 11 9.39 1.19 -17.99
N PHE A 12 9.61 0.17 -17.17
CA PHE A 12 8.63 -0.26 -16.15
C PHE A 12 8.39 0.86 -15.11
N LEU A 13 9.45 1.55 -14.67
CA LEU A 13 9.35 2.72 -13.81
C LEU A 13 8.51 3.82 -14.45
N SER A 14 8.76 4.15 -15.72
CA SER A 14 8.01 5.20 -16.45
C SER A 14 6.52 4.87 -16.56
N ILE A 15 6.19 3.60 -16.82
CA ILE A 15 4.79 3.14 -16.83
C ILE A 15 4.15 3.29 -15.44
N LEU A 16 4.85 2.89 -14.38
CA LEU A 16 4.33 3.02 -13.01
C LEU A 16 4.15 4.50 -12.61
N VAL A 17 5.06 5.38 -13.01
CA VAL A 17 4.92 6.83 -12.77
C VAL A 17 3.69 7.37 -13.52
N ALA A 18 3.54 7.07 -14.80
CA ALA A 18 2.40 7.52 -15.59
C ALA A 18 1.07 7.03 -15.01
N VAL A 19 0.98 5.73 -14.72
CA VAL A 19 -0.21 5.14 -14.07
C VAL A 19 -0.44 5.77 -12.70
N GLY A 20 0.61 5.94 -11.89
CA GLY A 20 0.51 6.53 -10.55
C GLY A 20 0.00 7.97 -10.55
N VAL A 21 0.43 8.79 -11.51
CA VAL A 21 -0.08 10.16 -11.68
C VAL A 21 -1.57 10.15 -12.00
N VAL A 22 -2.00 9.27 -12.92
CA VAL A 22 -3.39 9.22 -13.39
C VAL A 22 -4.34 8.64 -12.35
N ILE A 23 -3.97 7.53 -11.69
CA ILE A 23 -4.89 6.83 -10.78
C ILE A 23 -4.95 7.44 -9.37
N SER A 24 -3.90 8.15 -8.93
CA SER A 24 -3.87 8.72 -7.59
C SER A 24 -5.05 9.64 -7.26
N PRO A 25 -5.53 10.53 -8.18
CA PRO A 25 -6.68 11.39 -7.90
C PRO A 25 -8.04 10.68 -8.05
N ILE A 26 -8.12 9.53 -8.75
CA ILE A 26 -9.40 8.87 -9.12
C ILE A 26 -10.17 8.39 -7.89
N LEU A 27 -9.48 7.82 -6.92
CA LEU A 27 -10.07 7.38 -5.64
C LEU A 27 -9.56 8.25 -4.50
N ARG A 28 -9.96 9.50 -4.50
CA ARG A 28 -9.65 10.42 -3.40
C ARG A 28 -10.81 10.43 -2.41
N VAL A 29 -10.56 9.98 -1.18
CA VAL A 29 -11.55 9.93 -0.09
C VAL A 29 -11.02 10.76 1.07
N GLU A 30 -11.74 11.79 1.48
CA GLU A 30 -11.41 12.65 2.64
C GLU A 30 -9.93 13.14 2.66
N GLY A 31 -9.40 13.56 1.50
CA GLY A 31 -8.01 13.99 1.37
C GLY A 31 -6.98 12.87 1.19
N MET A 32 -7.36 11.62 1.34
CA MET A 32 -6.53 10.43 1.13
C MET A 32 -6.41 10.08 -0.37
N CYS A 33 -5.26 9.51 -0.75
CA CYS A 33 -5.01 9.00 -2.11
C CYS A 33 -4.60 7.52 -2.07
N PRO A 34 -5.52 6.58 -1.79
CA PRO A 34 -5.18 5.17 -1.62
C PRO A 34 -4.41 4.57 -2.79
N MET A 35 -4.71 4.97 -4.01
CA MET A 35 -4.07 4.43 -5.21
C MET A 35 -2.57 4.81 -5.32
N ALA A 36 -2.13 5.90 -4.72
CA ALA A 36 -0.71 6.23 -4.64
C ALA A 36 0.07 5.17 -3.84
N HIS A 37 -0.49 4.70 -2.72
CA HIS A 37 0.11 3.68 -1.86
C HIS A 37 0.16 2.30 -2.54
N LEU A 38 -0.84 1.99 -3.38
CA LEU A 38 -0.81 0.81 -4.24
C LEU A 38 0.41 0.84 -5.16
N ILE A 39 0.65 1.95 -5.86
CA ILE A 39 1.79 2.08 -6.78
C ILE A 39 3.12 2.02 -6.03
N ASN A 40 3.22 2.65 -4.86
CA ASN A 40 4.42 2.59 -4.03
C ASN A 40 4.81 1.13 -3.72
N ILE A 41 3.87 0.32 -3.21
CA ILE A 41 4.11 -1.08 -2.87
C ILE A 41 4.43 -1.91 -4.11
N VAL A 42 3.69 -1.72 -5.20
CA VAL A 42 3.92 -2.45 -6.46
C VAL A 42 5.32 -2.14 -6.99
N CYS A 43 5.70 -0.86 -7.09
CA CYS A 43 7.04 -0.46 -7.50
C CYS A 43 8.13 -1.03 -6.57
N ALA A 44 7.91 -0.98 -5.27
CA ALA A 44 8.83 -1.48 -4.25
C ALA A 44 9.10 -2.99 -4.39
N VAL A 45 8.06 -3.79 -4.66
CA VAL A 45 8.18 -5.24 -4.81
C VAL A 45 8.84 -5.62 -6.14
N PHE A 46 8.56 -4.91 -7.23
CA PHE A 46 9.14 -5.23 -8.54
C PHE A 46 10.55 -4.67 -8.71
N LEU A 47 10.79 -3.41 -8.35
CA LEU A 47 12.03 -2.71 -8.66
C LEU A 47 12.93 -2.49 -7.43
N GLY A 48 12.36 -2.60 -6.23
CA GLY A 48 13.07 -2.42 -4.97
C GLY A 48 13.05 -0.98 -4.43
N PRO A 49 13.69 -0.72 -3.27
CA PRO A 49 13.49 0.49 -2.47
C PRO A 49 13.89 1.78 -3.19
N TRP A 50 15.02 1.80 -3.88
CA TRP A 50 15.53 3.01 -4.55
C TRP A 50 14.69 3.43 -5.74
N TYR A 51 14.22 2.46 -6.55
CA TYR A 51 13.30 2.75 -7.65
C TYR A 51 11.92 3.15 -7.15
N ALA A 52 11.45 2.57 -6.04
CA ALA A 52 10.19 2.97 -5.41
C ALA A 52 10.27 4.40 -4.87
N LEU A 53 11.38 4.76 -4.21
CA LEU A 53 11.64 6.13 -3.79
C LEU A 53 11.61 7.10 -4.99
N LEU A 54 12.31 6.76 -6.08
CA LEU A 54 12.33 7.57 -7.30
C LEU A 54 10.92 7.68 -7.91
N CYS A 55 10.18 6.58 -8.00
CA CYS A 55 8.81 6.55 -8.50
C CYS A 55 7.89 7.48 -7.70
N ALA A 56 7.89 7.36 -6.37
CA ALA A 56 7.08 8.20 -5.48
C ALA A 56 7.46 9.68 -5.60
N THR A 57 8.76 9.98 -5.71
CA THR A 57 9.28 11.34 -5.90
C THR A 57 8.78 11.93 -7.22
N LEU A 58 8.92 11.21 -8.32
CA LEU A 58 8.46 11.68 -9.63
C LEU A 58 6.94 11.89 -9.67
N ILE A 59 6.16 10.94 -9.15
CA ILE A 59 4.70 11.09 -9.03
C ILE A 59 4.36 12.32 -8.17
N GLY A 60 5.02 12.49 -7.02
CA GLY A 60 4.81 13.63 -6.12
C GLY A 60 5.10 14.96 -6.81
N ILE A 61 6.25 15.11 -7.46
CA ILE A 61 6.64 16.33 -8.19
C ILE A 61 5.64 16.63 -9.31
N ILE A 62 5.30 15.65 -10.16
CA ILE A 62 4.36 15.84 -11.26
C ILE A 62 2.99 16.29 -10.73
N ARG A 63 2.49 15.68 -9.65
CA ARG A 63 1.22 16.06 -9.04
C ARG A 63 1.26 17.46 -8.42
N MET A 64 2.37 17.83 -7.79
CA MET A 64 2.55 19.18 -7.25
C MET A 64 2.58 20.23 -8.36
N THR A 65 3.34 20.00 -9.43
CA THR A 65 3.55 20.99 -10.50
C THR A 65 2.37 21.10 -11.47
N ILE A 66 1.75 19.97 -11.83
CA ILE A 66 0.67 19.95 -12.84
C ILE A 66 -0.71 20.05 -12.19
N MET A 67 -0.92 19.42 -11.03
CA MET A 67 -2.23 19.35 -10.38
C MET A 67 -2.40 20.31 -9.21
N GLY A 68 -1.37 21.10 -8.85
CA GLY A 68 -1.40 22.04 -7.73
C GLY A 68 -1.59 21.36 -6.37
N ILE A 69 -1.22 20.08 -6.23
CA ILE A 69 -1.34 19.35 -4.96
C ILE A 69 -0.28 19.88 -3.98
N PRO A 70 -0.61 20.09 -2.69
CA PRO A 70 0.35 20.51 -1.70
C PRO A 70 1.56 19.56 -1.54
N PRO A 71 2.70 20.01 -0.97
CA PRO A 71 3.91 19.21 -0.76
C PRO A 71 3.70 17.90 0.02
N LEU A 72 2.61 17.78 0.73
CA LEU A 72 2.24 16.55 1.42
C LEU A 72 2.08 15.34 0.46
N ALA A 73 1.89 15.58 -0.84
CA ALA A 73 1.90 14.53 -1.84
C ALA A 73 3.29 13.87 -2.01
N LEU A 74 4.35 14.62 -1.73
CA LEU A 74 5.73 14.14 -1.76
C LEU A 74 6.14 13.59 -0.41
N THR A 75 6.01 14.40 0.66
CA THR A 75 6.44 14.01 2.02
C THR A 75 5.72 12.78 2.54
N GLY A 76 4.45 12.63 2.19
CA GLY A 76 3.67 11.45 2.56
C GLY A 76 4.07 10.17 1.82
N ALA A 77 4.59 10.24 0.60
CA ALA A 77 4.78 9.05 -0.23
C ALA A 77 6.19 8.44 -0.16
N VAL A 78 7.23 9.28 -0.08
CA VAL A 78 8.64 8.85 -0.28
C VAL A 78 9.12 7.86 0.79
N PHE A 79 8.76 8.08 2.04
CA PHE A 79 9.19 7.22 3.15
C PHE A 79 8.53 5.84 3.08
N GLY A 80 7.24 5.79 2.74
CA GLY A 80 6.51 4.54 2.58
C GLY A 80 7.04 3.72 1.42
N ALA A 81 7.22 4.34 0.26
CA ALA A 81 7.75 3.68 -0.92
C ALA A 81 9.13 3.05 -0.66
N PHE A 82 10.04 3.80 -0.01
CA PHE A 82 11.36 3.28 0.35
C PHE A 82 11.28 2.14 1.36
N LEU A 83 10.56 2.34 2.47
CA LEU A 83 10.45 1.33 3.54
C LEU A 83 9.73 0.07 3.07
N SER A 84 8.74 0.20 2.19
CA SER A 84 8.07 -0.93 1.54
C SER A 84 9.09 -1.86 0.87
N GLY A 85 9.95 -1.30 0.02
CA GLY A 85 10.97 -2.07 -0.69
C GLY A 85 12.08 -2.58 0.23
N TYR A 86 12.46 -1.79 1.21
CA TYR A 86 13.50 -2.17 2.18
C TYR A 86 13.04 -3.36 3.06
N LEU A 87 11.85 -3.26 3.66
CA LEU A 87 11.30 -4.33 4.48
C LEU A 87 10.94 -5.58 3.67
N TYR A 88 10.50 -5.42 2.41
CA TYR A 88 10.30 -6.54 1.50
C TYR A 88 11.59 -7.34 1.30
N ARG A 89 12.72 -6.66 1.05
CA ARG A 89 14.02 -7.32 0.90
C ARG A 89 14.52 -7.94 2.20
N LEU A 90 14.43 -7.21 3.30
CA LEU A 90 14.86 -7.67 4.63
C LEU A 90 14.11 -8.93 5.07
N SER A 91 12.82 -9.01 4.77
CA SER A 91 11.96 -10.15 5.07
C SER A 91 12.07 -11.32 4.07
N LYS A 92 13.01 -11.25 3.13
CA LYS A 92 13.20 -12.26 2.07
C LYS A 92 11.93 -12.46 1.21
N GLY A 93 11.26 -11.36 0.84
CA GLY A 93 10.16 -11.37 -0.10
C GLY A 93 8.75 -11.51 0.50
N LYS A 94 8.58 -11.32 1.80
CA LYS A 94 7.23 -11.36 2.41
C LYS A 94 6.44 -10.12 2.03
N LEU A 95 5.33 -10.30 1.32
CA LEU A 95 4.46 -9.19 0.88
C LEU A 95 3.87 -8.40 2.04
N ILE A 96 3.60 -9.05 3.18
CA ILE A 96 3.11 -8.38 4.38
C ILE A 96 4.12 -7.38 4.94
N ALA A 97 5.42 -7.63 4.76
CA ALA A 97 6.46 -6.70 5.18
C ALA A 97 6.54 -5.47 4.27
N ALA A 98 6.30 -5.63 2.96
CA ALA A 98 6.15 -4.49 2.06
C ALA A 98 4.95 -3.62 2.45
N PHE A 99 3.81 -4.24 2.76
CA PHE A 99 2.63 -3.55 3.25
C PHE A 99 2.89 -2.81 4.55
N ALA A 100 3.51 -3.46 5.54
CA ALA A 100 3.89 -2.84 6.81
C ALA A 100 4.84 -1.64 6.61
N GLY A 101 5.78 -1.76 5.67
CA GLY A 101 6.70 -0.68 5.30
C GLY A 101 5.98 0.58 4.80
N GLU A 102 4.94 0.40 3.98
CA GLU A 102 4.11 1.51 3.51
C GLU A 102 3.32 2.15 4.66
N VAL A 103 2.70 1.35 5.53
CA VAL A 103 1.94 1.86 6.67
C VAL A 103 2.83 2.64 7.63
N ILE A 104 4.00 2.12 7.98
CA ILE A 104 4.94 2.79 8.88
C ILE A 104 5.53 4.02 8.20
N GLY A 105 6.03 3.87 6.97
CA GLY A 105 6.74 4.93 6.24
C GLY A 105 5.84 6.09 5.87
N THR A 106 4.70 5.84 5.25
CA THR A 106 3.75 6.89 4.89
C THR A 106 2.82 7.23 6.04
N GLY A 107 2.19 6.22 6.65
CA GLY A 107 1.13 6.43 7.64
C GLY A 107 1.61 7.10 8.92
N ILE A 108 2.88 6.88 9.31
CA ILE A 108 3.45 7.44 10.53
C ILE A 108 4.55 8.46 10.19
N ILE A 109 5.66 8.03 9.59
CA ILE A 109 6.84 8.91 9.38
C ILE A 109 6.50 10.04 8.41
N GLY A 110 5.95 9.73 7.25
CA GLY A 110 5.56 10.71 6.23
C GLY A 110 4.49 11.67 6.74
N ALA A 111 3.51 11.17 7.50
CA ALA A 111 2.46 11.99 8.12
C ALA A 111 3.03 13.00 9.13
N ILE A 112 3.95 12.56 10.00
CA ILE A 112 4.61 13.44 10.98
C ILE A 112 5.48 14.48 10.28
N ILE A 113 6.27 14.08 9.28
CA ILE A 113 7.13 15.00 8.50
C ILE A 113 6.29 15.97 7.66
N SER A 114 5.11 15.59 7.23
CA SER A 114 4.21 16.49 6.51
C SER A 114 3.75 17.68 7.36
N TYR A 115 3.67 17.55 8.68
CA TYR A 115 3.28 18.65 9.57
C TYR A 115 4.20 19.87 9.44
N PRO A 116 5.54 19.80 9.71
CA PRO A 116 6.40 20.97 9.58
C PRO A 116 6.47 21.50 8.15
N VAL A 117 6.39 20.65 7.14
CA VAL A 117 6.38 21.09 5.74
C VAL A 117 5.13 21.91 5.42
N MET A 118 3.97 21.48 5.89
CA MET A 118 2.72 22.18 5.62
C MET A 118 2.57 23.46 6.46
N THR A 119 3.10 23.49 7.68
CA THR A 119 3.06 24.70 8.53
C THR A 119 4.11 25.72 8.14
N LEU A 120 5.38 25.31 7.96
CA LEU A 120 6.49 26.24 7.75
C LEU A 120 6.64 26.66 6.29
N LEU A 121 6.39 25.75 5.33
CA LEU A 121 6.59 26.05 3.91
C LEU A 121 5.28 26.42 3.19
N TRP A 122 4.13 25.92 3.66
CA TRP A 122 2.84 26.13 3.00
C TRP A 122 1.90 27.09 3.77
N GLY A 123 2.28 27.49 4.98
CA GLY A 123 1.57 28.50 5.78
C GLY A 123 0.25 28.01 6.40
N TYR A 124 0.04 26.69 6.55
CA TYR A 124 -1.14 26.18 7.25
C TYR A 124 -1.01 26.39 8.75
N GLU A 125 -2.02 27.04 9.35
CA GLU A 125 -2.11 27.28 10.79
C GLU A 125 -3.05 26.27 11.48
N GLY A 126 -2.89 26.11 12.79
CA GLY A 126 -3.78 25.27 13.61
C GLY A 126 -3.59 23.77 13.47
N LEU A 127 -2.58 23.31 12.72
CA LEU A 127 -2.25 21.88 12.60
C LEU A 127 -1.50 21.40 13.85
N THR A 128 -1.68 20.11 14.15
CA THR A 128 -0.86 19.39 15.13
C THR A 128 0.03 18.38 14.40
N TRP A 129 1.11 17.95 15.07
CA TRP A 129 2.04 16.96 14.49
C TRP A 129 1.39 15.57 14.20
N MET A 130 0.24 15.29 14.82
CA MET A 130 -0.55 14.07 14.58
C MET A 130 -1.69 14.26 13.56
N PHE A 131 -1.88 15.48 13.05
CA PHE A 131 -3.05 15.83 12.22
C PHE A 131 -3.23 14.91 11.00
N TYR A 132 -2.12 14.60 10.31
CA TYR A 132 -2.15 13.79 9.09
C TYR A 132 -2.13 12.29 9.35
N VAL A 133 -1.77 11.83 10.57
CA VAL A 133 -1.55 10.40 10.88
C VAL A 133 -2.81 9.55 10.64
N PRO A 134 -4.00 9.90 11.13
CA PRO A 134 -5.20 9.07 10.90
C PRO A 134 -5.54 8.90 9.42
N SER A 135 -5.53 9.99 8.64
CA SER A 135 -5.87 9.95 7.22
C SER A 135 -4.82 9.19 6.41
N PHE A 136 -3.52 9.35 6.72
CA PHE A 136 -2.44 8.65 6.02
C PHE A 136 -2.45 7.15 6.34
N ILE A 137 -2.67 6.75 7.60
CA ILE A 137 -2.83 5.35 7.96
C ILE A 137 -4.00 4.73 7.20
N MET A 138 -5.16 5.40 7.17
CA MET A 138 -6.33 4.90 6.45
C MET A 138 -6.05 4.76 4.95
N GLY A 139 -5.42 5.76 4.33
CA GLY A 139 -5.02 5.71 2.91
C GLY A 139 -4.08 4.54 2.61
N THR A 140 -3.06 4.32 3.46
CA THR A 140 -2.10 3.22 3.31
C THR A 140 -2.74 1.85 3.55
N LEU A 141 -3.67 1.73 4.49
CA LEU A 141 -4.39 0.49 4.73
C LEU A 141 -5.24 0.10 3.52
N ILE A 142 -5.94 1.05 2.90
CA ILE A 142 -6.77 0.78 1.71
C ILE A 142 -5.89 0.44 0.50
N GLY A 143 -5.00 1.33 0.12
CA GLY A 143 -4.13 1.15 -1.05
C GLY A 143 -3.20 -0.05 -0.88
N GLY A 144 -2.67 -0.25 0.32
CA GLY A 144 -1.84 -1.39 0.67
C GLY A 144 -2.60 -2.71 0.64
N SER A 145 -3.87 -2.74 1.06
CA SER A 145 -4.71 -3.95 0.97
C SER A 145 -4.96 -4.35 -0.48
N ILE A 146 -5.25 -3.39 -1.35
CA ILE A 146 -5.41 -3.63 -2.79
C ILE A 146 -4.11 -4.15 -3.39
N ALA A 147 -2.98 -3.49 -3.08
CA ALA A 147 -1.65 -3.92 -3.53
C ALA A 147 -1.31 -5.33 -3.05
N TYR A 148 -1.59 -5.63 -1.78
CA TYR A 148 -1.32 -6.93 -1.20
C TYR A 148 -2.09 -8.05 -1.90
N LEU A 149 -3.40 -7.89 -2.12
CA LEU A 149 -4.22 -8.88 -2.81
C LEU A 149 -3.78 -9.08 -4.27
N PHE A 150 -3.48 -7.99 -4.96
CA PHE A 150 -2.97 -8.02 -6.34
C PHE A 150 -1.64 -8.78 -6.43
N LEU A 151 -0.65 -8.40 -5.61
CA LEU A 151 0.67 -9.02 -5.60
C LEU A 151 0.64 -10.48 -5.13
N LYS A 152 -0.21 -10.79 -4.16
CA LYS A 152 -0.43 -12.18 -3.72
C LYS A 152 -0.96 -13.06 -4.84
N LYS A 153 -1.92 -12.56 -5.64
CA LYS A 153 -2.43 -13.29 -6.80
C LYS A 153 -1.34 -13.51 -7.86
N LEU A 154 -0.53 -12.49 -8.13
CA LEU A 154 0.63 -12.62 -9.03
C LEU A 154 1.68 -13.61 -8.50
N ALA A 155 1.95 -13.61 -7.19
CA ALA A 155 2.88 -14.53 -6.57
C ALA A 155 2.37 -15.98 -6.62
N ALA A 156 1.08 -16.19 -6.38
CA ALA A 156 0.46 -17.52 -6.46
C ALA A 156 0.46 -18.10 -7.89
N SER A 157 0.38 -17.26 -8.92
CA SER A 157 0.48 -17.69 -10.33
C SER A 157 1.92 -17.83 -10.84
N GLY A 158 2.94 -17.53 -10.03
CA GLY A 158 4.34 -17.50 -10.46
C GLY A 158 4.73 -16.29 -11.34
N MET A 159 3.77 -15.44 -11.67
CA MET A 159 3.99 -14.30 -12.55
C MET A 159 4.86 -13.23 -11.89
N LEU A 160 4.77 -13.06 -10.57
CA LEU A 160 5.62 -12.13 -9.81
C LEU A 160 7.10 -12.47 -10.01
N GLN A 161 7.50 -13.71 -9.81
CA GLN A 161 8.88 -14.19 -9.94
C GLN A 161 9.38 -14.11 -11.38
N ARG A 162 8.50 -14.36 -12.36
CA ARG A 162 8.80 -14.22 -13.77
C ARG A 162 9.14 -12.77 -14.13
N ILE A 163 8.30 -11.81 -13.77
CA ILE A 163 8.52 -10.38 -14.02
C ILE A 163 9.79 -9.90 -13.32
N GLN A 164 9.98 -10.25 -12.03
CA GLN A 164 11.22 -9.93 -11.31
C GLN A 164 12.45 -10.48 -12.01
N GLY A 165 12.31 -11.65 -12.65
CA GLY A 165 13.36 -12.25 -13.45
C GLY A 165 13.70 -11.48 -14.71
N GLU A 166 12.71 -11.06 -15.47
CA GLU A 166 12.89 -10.27 -16.68
C GLU A 166 13.50 -8.89 -16.36
N LEU A 167 13.11 -8.31 -15.22
CA LEU A 167 13.68 -7.07 -14.70
C LEU A 167 15.08 -7.25 -14.09
N ASN A 168 15.59 -8.47 -13.97
CA ASN A 168 16.84 -8.81 -13.27
C ASN A 168 16.89 -8.20 -11.85
N THR A 169 15.77 -8.28 -11.12
CA THR A 169 15.67 -7.86 -9.72
C THR A 169 15.73 -9.05 -8.77
N GLN A 170 15.81 -8.81 -7.46
CA GLN A 170 15.85 -9.90 -6.48
C GLN A 170 14.58 -10.74 -6.55
N ARG A 171 14.73 -12.04 -6.74
CA ARG A 171 13.65 -13.03 -6.68
C ARG A 171 13.67 -13.70 -5.31
N PHE A 172 12.49 -13.83 -4.73
CA PHE A 172 12.30 -14.54 -3.48
C PHE A 172 11.32 -15.71 -3.68
N ALA A 173 11.44 -16.72 -2.82
CA ALA A 173 10.44 -17.79 -2.77
C ALA A 173 9.05 -17.19 -2.41
N SER A 174 8.00 -17.68 -3.07
CA SER A 174 6.64 -17.20 -2.80
C SER A 174 6.15 -17.71 -1.45
N ASP A 175 5.69 -16.82 -0.59
CA ASP A 175 4.96 -17.14 0.64
C ASP A 175 3.43 -17.02 0.46
N ALA A 176 2.95 -16.90 -0.78
CA ALA A 176 1.57 -16.63 -1.10
C ALA A 176 0.56 -17.64 -0.53
N THR A 177 0.99 -18.87 -0.28
CA THR A 177 0.18 -19.97 0.28
C THR A 177 0.35 -20.16 1.78
N SER A 178 1.24 -19.41 2.43
CA SER A 178 1.48 -19.53 3.86
C SER A 178 0.21 -19.20 4.69
N PRO A 179 0.03 -19.82 5.88
CA PRO A 179 -1.09 -19.48 6.76
C PRO A 179 -1.20 -17.99 7.08
N ALA A 180 -0.07 -17.34 7.33
CA ALA A 180 -0.01 -15.90 7.59
C ALA A 180 -0.42 -15.07 6.36
N SER A 181 0.02 -15.47 5.15
CA SER A 181 -0.35 -14.79 3.92
C SER A 181 -1.85 -14.93 3.61
N ASN A 182 -2.45 -16.09 3.90
CA ASN A 182 -3.88 -16.29 3.72
C ASN A 182 -4.70 -15.46 4.71
N ALA A 183 -4.32 -15.43 5.98
CA ALA A 183 -4.96 -14.60 6.99
C ALA A 183 -4.86 -13.10 6.65
N ALA A 184 -3.68 -12.63 6.23
CA ALA A 184 -3.48 -11.25 5.79
C ALA A 184 -4.36 -10.89 4.58
N ALA A 185 -4.59 -11.82 3.64
CA ALA A 185 -5.49 -11.59 2.52
C ALA A 185 -6.96 -11.42 2.95
N VAL A 186 -7.41 -12.19 3.93
CA VAL A 186 -8.77 -12.06 4.49
C VAL A 186 -8.91 -10.72 5.22
N ALA A 187 -7.90 -10.32 6.01
CA ALA A 187 -7.89 -9.01 6.68
C ALA A 187 -7.87 -7.85 5.67
N ALA A 188 -7.05 -7.94 4.61
CA ALA A 188 -7.00 -6.94 3.54
C ALA A 188 -8.34 -6.79 2.82
N LEU A 189 -9.04 -7.90 2.54
CA LEU A 189 -10.39 -7.86 1.97
C LEU A 189 -11.37 -7.17 2.93
N GLY A 190 -11.27 -7.45 4.23
CA GLY A 190 -12.08 -6.79 5.26
C GLY A 190 -11.90 -5.27 5.28
N ILE A 191 -10.66 -4.78 5.15
CA ILE A 191 -10.36 -3.34 5.07
C ILE A 191 -11.02 -2.71 3.84
N ILE A 192 -10.96 -3.38 2.68
CA ILE A 192 -11.61 -2.89 1.45
C ILE A 192 -13.14 -2.85 1.62
N CYS A 193 -13.74 -3.92 2.17
CA CYS A 193 -15.17 -3.97 2.43
C CYS A 193 -15.63 -2.90 3.44
N PHE A 194 -14.85 -2.68 4.50
CA PHE A 194 -15.09 -1.60 5.47
C PHE A 194 -15.13 -0.24 4.78
N MET A 195 -14.15 0.05 3.92
CA MET A 195 -14.10 1.33 3.21
C MET A 195 -15.22 1.48 2.18
N ALA A 196 -15.55 0.42 1.44
CA ALA A 196 -16.69 0.45 0.53
C ALA A 196 -17.99 0.75 1.29
N ALA A 197 -18.21 0.13 2.44
CA ALA A 197 -19.37 0.39 3.29
C ALA A 197 -19.36 1.83 3.85
N ARG A 198 -18.19 2.39 4.21
CA ARG A 198 -18.05 3.80 4.65
C ARG A 198 -18.42 4.77 3.54
N VAL A 199 -17.93 4.55 2.32
CA VAL A 199 -18.31 5.40 1.16
C VAL A 199 -19.80 5.27 0.87
N LEU A 200 -20.34 4.05 0.87
CA LEU A 200 -21.75 3.79 0.63
C LEU A 200 -22.66 4.48 1.67
N SER A 201 -22.24 4.49 2.94
CA SER A 201 -22.97 5.15 4.03
C SER A 201 -23.18 6.65 3.78
N GLY A 202 -22.16 7.31 3.22
CA GLY A 202 -22.22 8.73 2.86
C GLY A 202 -23.17 9.03 1.70
N VAL A 203 -23.40 8.05 0.81
CA VAL A 203 -24.25 8.21 -0.38
C VAL A 203 -25.71 7.82 -0.10
N VAL A 204 -25.93 6.68 0.58
CA VAL A 204 -27.28 6.08 0.74
C VAL A 204 -28.08 6.77 1.82
N SER A 205 -27.49 7.00 2.99
CA SER A 205 -28.17 7.67 4.12
C SER A 205 -27.20 8.45 5.00
N PRO A 206 -26.81 9.65 4.58
CA PRO A 206 -25.88 10.49 5.34
C PRO A 206 -26.38 10.74 6.75
N GLY A 207 -25.52 10.48 7.77
CA GLY A 207 -25.82 10.76 9.17
C GLY A 207 -26.67 9.73 9.91
N ALA A 208 -27.05 8.62 9.28
CA ALA A 208 -27.78 7.57 10.00
C ALA A 208 -26.90 6.89 11.05
N ALA A 209 -27.36 6.85 12.29
CA ALA A 209 -26.60 6.42 13.47
C ALA A 209 -26.19 4.93 13.45
N PHE A 210 -26.81 4.07 12.63
CA PHE A 210 -26.49 2.65 12.54
C PHE A 210 -25.25 2.33 11.70
N TRP A 211 -24.83 3.20 10.79
CA TRP A 211 -23.72 2.94 9.87
C TRP A 211 -22.39 2.64 10.56
N PRO A 212 -21.98 3.32 11.65
CA PRO A 212 -20.76 2.94 12.37
C PRO A 212 -20.79 1.50 12.82
N TYR A 213 -21.92 1.01 13.35
CA TYR A 213 -22.06 -0.39 13.79
C TYR A 213 -21.93 -1.38 12.63
N VAL A 214 -22.54 -1.06 11.46
CA VAL A 214 -22.43 -1.92 10.26
C VAL A 214 -20.99 -1.96 9.77
N THR A 215 -20.33 -0.80 9.63
CA THR A 215 -18.98 -0.72 9.07
C THR A 215 -17.95 -1.38 9.98
N TYR A 216 -17.97 -1.09 11.28
CA TYR A 216 -17.08 -1.75 12.24
C TYR A 216 -17.43 -3.23 12.44
N GLY A 217 -18.71 -3.61 12.34
CA GLY A 217 -19.13 -5.01 12.33
C GLY A 217 -18.53 -5.79 11.16
N ILE A 218 -18.54 -5.23 9.95
CA ILE A 218 -17.87 -5.82 8.77
C ILE A 218 -16.37 -6.04 9.07
N LEU A 219 -15.69 -5.03 9.56
CA LEU A 219 -14.27 -5.14 9.87
C LEU A 219 -13.99 -6.23 10.91
N ALA A 220 -14.78 -6.27 11.99
CA ALA A 220 -14.65 -7.26 13.06
C ALA A 220 -14.84 -8.69 12.53
N VAL A 221 -15.87 -8.94 11.70
CA VAL A 221 -16.12 -10.25 11.09
C VAL A 221 -14.93 -10.72 10.27
N PHE A 222 -14.37 -9.86 9.42
CA PHE A 222 -13.21 -10.21 8.61
C PHE A 222 -11.93 -10.43 9.44
N LEU A 223 -11.73 -9.67 10.51
CA LEU A 223 -10.60 -9.89 11.42
C LEU A 223 -10.70 -11.23 12.15
N VAL A 224 -11.90 -11.58 12.64
CA VAL A 224 -12.14 -12.89 13.25
C VAL A 224 -11.96 -14.01 12.22
N ALA A 225 -12.47 -13.85 11.00
CA ALA A 225 -12.27 -14.82 9.92
C ALA A 225 -10.77 -14.97 9.56
N ALA A 226 -10.00 -13.89 9.58
CA ALA A 226 -8.56 -13.94 9.37
C ALA A 226 -7.83 -14.74 10.46
N LEU A 227 -8.19 -14.53 11.73
CA LEU A 227 -7.67 -15.32 12.85
C LEU A 227 -8.01 -16.80 12.73
N ILE A 228 -9.27 -17.13 12.45
CA ILE A 228 -9.71 -18.51 12.23
C ILE A 228 -8.95 -19.15 11.05
N SER A 229 -8.78 -18.43 9.95
CA SER A 229 -8.01 -18.88 8.78
C SER A 229 -6.56 -19.19 9.14
N TYR A 230 -5.94 -18.31 9.95
CA TYR A 230 -4.57 -18.53 10.41
C TYR A 230 -4.41 -19.81 11.22
N PHE A 231 -5.23 -19.98 12.26
CA PHE A 231 -5.15 -21.17 13.14
C PHE A 231 -5.49 -22.46 12.41
N LYS A 232 -6.53 -22.45 11.57
CA LYS A 232 -6.94 -23.63 10.78
C LYS A 232 -5.85 -24.10 9.81
N ASN A 233 -5.19 -23.17 9.13
CA ASN A 233 -4.15 -23.50 8.17
C ASN A 233 -2.81 -23.82 8.85
N SER A 234 -2.52 -23.22 10.01
CA SER A 234 -1.36 -23.56 10.82
C SER A 234 -1.45 -25.00 11.38
N ALA A 235 -2.64 -25.40 11.86
CA ALA A 235 -2.88 -26.76 12.35
C ALA A 235 -2.74 -27.83 11.25
N LYS A 236 -3.13 -27.52 9.99
CA LYS A 236 -2.96 -28.45 8.86
C LYS A 236 -1.49 -28.62 8.46
N GLY A 237 -0.65 -27.59 8.57
CA GLY A 237 0.78 -27.67 8.28
C GLY A 237 1.49 -28.63 9.24
N THR A 238 1.20 -28.55 10.53
CA THR A 238 1.79 -29.45 11.55
C THR A 238 1.31 -30.90 11.46
N ALA A 239 0.17 -31.17 10.84
CA ALA A 239 -0.35 -32.54 10.65
C ALA A 239 0.26 -33.25 9.43
N ASN A 240 0.74 -32.51 8.44
CA ASN A 240 1.40 -33.09 7.24
C ASN A 240 2.92 -33.33 7.43
N ASP A 241 3.53 -32.75 8.46
CA ASP A 241 4.96 -32.91 8.78
C ASP A 241 5.21 -34.06 9.79
N LYS A 242 4.17 -34.82 10.17
CA LYS A 242 4.24 -36.05 10.98
C LYS A 242 3.90 -37.26 10.13
#